data_094aa72acdf3f07d250f59f491ea257f
#
_entry.id   094aa72acdf3f07d250f59f491ea257f
#
_cell.length_a   1.000
_cell.length_b   1.000
_cell.length_c   1.000
_cell.angle_alpha   90.00
_cell.angle_beta   90.00
_cell.angle_gamma   90.00
#
_symmetry.space_group_name_H-M   'P 1'
#
loop_
_entity.id
_entity.type
_entity.pdbx_description
1 polymer ?
#
loop_
_entity_poly.entity_id
_entity_poly.type
_entity_poly.pdbx_seq_one_letter_code
_entity_poly.pdbx_strand_id
1 'polypeptide(L)'
;MAKTALIYYTFEGNTGFIAEELENRMDLDVFRLLPDKEPPRSGIGKFLLGGKSALAGDDVKLAPLSIDVTAYDNLILAFPVWAGRFPPAILSFLKQYKIEDKNLFVIANSASGKGDAAINAVMNHVKNCRIVGSLSLRNPMQNKDEARGMLDVVEKAFG
;
A
#
# COMPACT_ATOMS: atom_id res chain seq x y z
N MET A 1 4.03 -15.60 -18.58
CA MET A 1 3.42 -14.28 -18.37
C MET A 1 3.96 -13.68 -17.08
N ALA A 2 4.09 -12.38 -17.04
CA ALA A 2 4.54 -11.66 -15.84
C ALA A 2 3.52 -11.82 -14.70
N LYS A 3 4.01 -12.27 -13.54
CA LYS A 3 3.17 -12.42 -12.35
C LYS A 3 3.08 -11.13 -11.56
N THR A 4 1.88 -10.81 -11.08
CA THR A 4 1.62 -9.61 -10.29
C THR A 4 1.21 -9.97 -8.87
N ALA A 5 1.79 -9.30 -7.88
CA ALA A 5 1.36 -9.37 -6.48
C ALA A 5 0.90 -8.00 -6.00
N LEU A 6 -0.19 -7.97 -5.25
CA LEU A 6 -0.66 -6.81 -4.50
C LEU A 6 -0.37 -7.02 -3.02
N ILE A 7 0.47 -6.17 -2.46
CA ILE A 7 0.78 -6.13 -1.04
C ILE A 7 0.12 -4.88 -0.45
N TYR A 8 -0.72 -5.05 0.58
CA TYR A 8 -1.44 -3.92 1.14
C TYR A 8 -1.57 -3.98 2.65
N TYR A 9 -1.70 -2.81 3.25
CA TYR A 9 -2.14 -2.62 4.62
C TYR A 9 -3.42 -1.78 4.63
N THR A 10 -4.39 -2.17 5.44
CA THR A 10 -5.62 -1.41 5.66
C THR A 10 -5.92 -1.29 7.14
N PHE A 11 -6.36 -0.11 7.57
CA PHE A 11 -6.75 0.15 8.95
C PHE A 11 -8.26 0.38 9.07
N GLU A 12 -8.81 1.26 8.23
CA GLU A 12 -10.23 1.61 8.25
C GLU A 12 -11.05 0.94 7.13
N GLY A 13 -10.41 0.17 6.27
CA GLY A 13 -11.05 -0.54 5.17
C GLY A 13 -10.89 0.12 3.80
N ASN A 14 -10.41 1.36 3.71
CA ASN A 14 -10.22 2.05 2.43
C ASN A 14 -9.26 1.30 1.48
N THR A 15 -8.09 0.91 1.99
CA THR A 15 -7.13 0.15 1.20
C THR A 15 -7.61 -1.27 0.91
N GLY A 16 -8.34 -1.89 1.86
CA GLY A 16 -9.00 -3.18 1.65
C GLY A 16 -9.99 -3.15 0.49
N PHE A 17 -10.78 -2.09 0.37
CA PHE A 17 -11.68 -1.87 -0.77
C PHE A 17 -10.89 -1.79 -2.10
N ILE A 18 -9.79 -1.07 -2.14
CA ILE A 18 -8.91 -0.99 -3.33
C ILE A 18 -8.40 -2.38 -3.71
N ALA A 19 -7.94 -3.16 -2.71
CA ALA A 19 -7.42 -4.50 -2.95
C ALA A 19 -8.48 -5.44 -3.54
N GLU A 20 -9.70 -5.42 -2.98
CA GLU A 20 -10.83 -6.20 -3.48
C GLU A 20 -11.21 -5.82 -4.93
N GLU A 21 -11.26 -4.54 -5.23
CA GLU A 21 -11.57 -4.05 -6.59
C GLU A 21 -10.50 -4.50 -7.61
N LEU A 22 -9.23 -4.46 -7.25
CA LEU A 22 -8.15 -4.92 -8.12
C LEU A 22 -8.14 -6.44 -8.29
N GLU A 23 -8.38 -7.21 -7.23
CA GLU A 23 -8.49 -8.66 -7.27
C GLU A 23 -9.62 -9.13 -8.20
N ASN A 24 -10.73 -8.38 -8.25
CA ASN A 24 -11.84 -8.68 -9.16
C ASN A 24 -11.57 -8.32 -10.64
N ARG A 25 -10.56 -7.51 -10.92
CA ARG A 25 -10.28 -6.99 -12.27
C ARG A 25 -9.03 -7.57 -12.91
N MET A 26 -8.09 -8.03 -12.10
CA MET A 26 -6.76 -8.42 -12.55
C MET A 26 -6.42 -9.82 -12.05
N ASP A 27 -5.65 -10.54 -12.84
CA ASP A 27 -5.01 -11.78 -12.39
C ASP A 27 -3.79 -11.44 -11.53
N LEU A 28 -3.97 -11.45 -10.20
CA LEU A 28 -2.92 -11.12 -9.24
C LEU A 28 -3.11 -11.88 -7.91
N ASP A 29 -2.01 -12.07 -7.21
CA ASP A 29 -2.02 -12.63 -5.87
C ASP A 29 -2.07 -11.50 -4.83
N VAL A 30 -2.95 -11.62 -3.83
CA VAL A 30 -3.20 -10.58 -2.83
C VAL A 30 -2.61 -10.97 -1.48
N PHE A 31 -1.82 -10.09 -0.88
CA PHE A 31 -1.18 -10.27 0.42
C PHE A 31 -1.49 -9.10 1.35
N ARG A 32 -2.25 -9.36 2.40
CA ARG A 32 -2.54 -8.37 3.43
C ARG A 32 -1.47 -8.39 4.51
N LEU A 33 -0.93 -7.24 4.84
CA LEU A 33 -0.03 -7.06 5.98
C LEU A 33 -0.82 -6.99 7.28
N LEU A 34 -0.44 -7.83 8.25
CA LEU A 34 -1.08 -7.90 9.57
C LEU A 34 -0.03 -7.58 10.65
N PRO A 35 0.04 -6.32 11.09
CA PRO A 35 0.95 -5.94 12.17
C PRO A 35 0.43 -6.46 13.52
N ASP A 36 1.36 -6.76 14.44
CA ASP A 36 1.05 -7.18 15.82
C ASP A 36 0.53 -6.04 16.68
N LYS A 37 0.78 -4.80 16.29
CA LYS A 37 0.34 -3.59 16.97
C LYS A 37 -0.29 -2.62 16.00
N GLU A 38 -1.47 -2.14 16.36
CA GLU A 38 -2.19 -1.09 15.64
C GLU A 38 -2.59 0.02 16.62
N PRO A 39 -2.72 1.28 16.15
CA PRO A 39 -3.25 2.36 16.99
C PRO A 39 -4.71 2.08 17.38
N PRO A 40 -5.21 2.74 18.45
CA PRO A 40 -6.61 2.64 18.83
C PRO A 40 -7.54 3.01 17.67
N ARG A 41 -8.60 2.23 17.48
CA ARG A 41 -9.55 2.44 16.36
C ARG A 41 -10.54 3.56 16.58
N SER A 42 -10.60 4.14 17.78
CA SER A 42 -11.54 5.22 18.13
C SER A 42 -10.86 6.37 18.87
N GLY A 43 -11.43 7.56 18.75
CA GLY A 43 -10.99 8.77 19.45
C GLY A 43 -9.76 9.44 18.85
N ILE A 44 -9.29 10.49 19.52
CA ILE A 44 -8.12 11.29 19.11
C ILE A 44 -6.84 10.47 19.11
N GLY A 45 -6.74 9.48 20.00
CA GLY A 45 -5.58 8.59 20.11
C GLY A 45 -5.24 7.85 18.81
N LYS A 46 -6.24 7.53 17.99
CA LYS A 46 -6.09 6.95 16.68
C LYS A 46 -5.17 7.79 15.76
N PHE A 47 -5.40 9.10 15.72
CA PHE A 47 -4.60 10.01 14.88
C PHE A 47 -3.23 10.32 15.50
N LEU A 48 -3.20 10.52 16.81
CA LEU A 48 -1.96 10.88 17.52
C LEU A 48 -0.94 9.72 17.52
N LEU A 49 -1.38 8.50 17.87
CA LEU A 49 -0.48 7.35 17.96
C LEU A 49 -0.06 6.84 16.57
N GLY A 50 -1.01 6.74 15.64
CA GLY A 50 -0.72 6.36 14.26
C GLY A 50 0.24 7.34 13.58
N GLY A 51 -0.05 8.64 13.70
CA GLY A 51 0.80 9.70 13.16
C GLY A 51 2.18 9.75 13.81
N LYS A 52 2.25 9.56 15.13
CA LYS A 52 3.54 9.54 15.86
C LYS A 52 4.42 8.36 15.43
N SER A 53 3.87 7.16 15.36
CA SER A 53 4.61 5.99 14.91
C SER A 53 5.10 6.15 13.47
N ALA A 54 4.26 6.62 12.57
CA ALA A 54 4.65 6.88 11.19
C ALA A 54 5.74 7.95 11.07
N LEU A 55 5.67 8.99 11.90
CA LEU A 55 6.69 10.06 11.95
C LEU A 55 8.00 9.59 12.58
N ALA A 56 7.94 8.74 13.59
CA ALA A 56 9.13 8.19 14.26
C ALA A 56 9.87 7.16 13.39
N GLY A 57 9.22 6.64 12.33
CA GLY A 57 9.79 5.60 11.50
C GLY A 57 9.89 4.25 12.19
N ASP A 58 9.06 4.02 13.22
CA ASP A 58 9.00 2.75 13.92
C ASP A 58 8.48 1.66 13.00
N ASP A 59 9.11 0.49 13.05
CA ASP A 59 8.56 -0.71 12.43
C ASP A 59 7.75 -1.53 13.44
N VAL A 60 6.96 -2.44 12.92
CA VAL A 60 6.13 -3.35 13.70
C VAL A 60 6.39 -4.79 13.24
N LYS A 61 6.15 -5.74 14.13
CA LYS A 61 6.23 -7.14 13.75
C LYS A 61 5.03 -7.50 12.88
N LEU A 62 5.28 -8.12 11.74
CA LEU A 62 4.23 -8.62 10.85
C LEU A 62 3.95 -10.10 11.12
N ALA A 63 2.69 -10.50 10.98
CA ALA A 63 2.35 -11.91 10.85
C ALA A 63 3.09 -12.50 9.64
N PRO A 64 3.50 -13.79 9.68
CA PRO A 64 4.16 -14.42 8.55
C PRO A 64 3.34 -14.32 7.27
N LEU A 65 3.99 -13.96 6.17
CA LEU A 65 3.41 -13.93 4.82
C LEU A 65 3.96 -15.09 4.01
N SER A 66 3.08 -15.84 3.37
CA SER A 66 3.47 -16.90 2.44
C SER A 66 3.76 -16.31 1.04
N ILE A 67 4.67 -15.35 0.98
CA ILE A 67 5.07 -14.72 -0.27
C ILE A 67 6.56 -14.97 -0.55
N ASP A 68 6.84 -15.41 -1.77
CA ASP A 68 8.16 -15.31 -2.37
C ASP A 68 8.17 -14.14 -3.34
N VAL A 69 8.67 -12.99 -2.91
CA VAL A 69 8.71 -11.76 -3.73
C VAL A 69 9.48 -11.97 -5.02
N THR A 70 10.45 -12.90 -5.05
CA THR A 70 11.26 -13.16 -6.26
C THR A 70 10.44 -13.80 -7.38
N ALA A 71 9.32 -14.44 -7.05
CA ALA A 71 8.42 -15.08 -8.03
C ALA A 71 7.57 -14.10 -8.84
N TYR A 72 7.57 -12.81 -8.48
CA TYR A 72 6.75 -11.78 -9.12
C TYR A 72 7.60 -10.79 -9.90
N ASP A 73 7.14 -10.43 -11.07
CA ASP A 73 7.75 -9.38 -11.92
C ASP A 73 7.18 -8.00 -11.56
N ASN A 74 5.90 -7.98 -11.18
CA ASN A 74 5.13 -6.78 -10.91
C ASN A 74 4.66 -6.77 -9.45
N LEU A 75 4.83 -5.64 -8.79
CA LEU A 75 4.33 -5.41 -7.44
C LEU A 75 3.46 -4.16 -7.38
N ILE A 76 2.33 -4.29 -6.69
CA ILE A 76 1.48 -3.17 -6.31
C ILE A 76 1.59 -3.03 -4.78
N LEU A 77 1.97 -1.85 -4.30
CA LEU A 77 1.92 -1.52 -2.88
C LEU A 77 0.76 -0.57 -2.64
N ALA A 78 -0.14 -0.90 -1.70
CA ALA A 78 -1.28 -0.06 -1.38
C ALA A 78 -1.39 0.17 0.14
N PHE A 79 -1.61 1.42 0.55
CA PHE A 79 -1.63 1.80 1.96
C PHE A 79 -2.38 3.12 2.23
N PRO A 80 -2.90 3.30 3.46
CA PRO A 80 -3.38 4.60 3.92
C PRO A 80 -2.22 5.52 4.28
N VAL A 81 -2.38 6.82 4.06
CA VAL A 81 -1.39 7.82 4.47
C VAL A 81 -1.63 8.24 5.92
N TRP A 82 -0.59 8.13 6.74
CA TRP A 82 -0.61 8.57 8.13
C TRP A 82 0.41 9.71 8.33
N ALA A 83 -0.10 10.89 8.69
CA ALA A 83 0.74 12.08 8.86
C ALA A 83 1.72 12.34 7.70
N GLY A 84 1.24 12.17 6.46
CA GLY A 84 2.04 12.36 5.25
C GLY A 84 3.00 11.22 4.90
N ARG A 85 2.95 10.10 5.63
CA ARG A 85 3.86 8.95 5.46
C ARG A 85 3.10 7.65 5.27
N PHE A 86 3.78 6.63 4.77
CA PHE A 86 3.25 5.26 4.78
C PHE A 86 3.27 4.69 6.22
N PRO A 87 2.35 3.75 6.55
CA PRO A 87 2.27 3.19 7.89
C PRO A 87 3.46 2.30 8.27
N PRO A 88 3.70 2.07 9.57
CA PRO A 88 4.76 1.16 10.04
C PRO A 88 4.73 -0.24 9.44
N ALA A 89 3.54 -0.78 9.15
CA ALA A 89 3.40 -2.08 8.49
C ALA A 89 4.09 -2.14 7.12
N ILE A 90 4.00 -1.07 6.34
CA ILE A 90 4.68 -0.95 5.05
C ILE A 90 6.19 -0.85 5.24
N LEU A 91 6.66 -0.07 6.23
CA LEU A 91 8.08 0.02 6.55
C LEU A 91 8.65 -1.35 6.90
N SER A 92 7.94 -2.12 7.74
CA SER A 92 8.36 -3.46 8.14
C SER A 92 8.43 -4.41 6.94
N PHE A 93 7.47 -4.35 6.03
CA PHE A 93 7.49 -5.12 4.79
C PHE A 93 8.72 -4.77 3.93
N LEU A 94 8.97 -3.48 3.71
CA LEU A 94 10.10 -3.00 2.90
C LEU A 94 11.47 -3.33 3.51
N LYS A 95 11.57 -3.44 4.84
CA LYS A 95 12.78 -3.88 5.54
C LYS A 95 12.95 -5.40 5.50
N GLN A 96 11.87 -6.15 5.64
CA GLN A 96 11.90 -7.61 5.71
C GLN A 96 12.08 -8.27 4.35
N TYR A 97 11.48 -7.70 3.31
CA TYR A 97 11.49 -8.23 1.94
C TYR A 97 12.30 -7.31 1.04
N LYS A 98 13.28 -7.88 0.37
CA LYS A 98 14.14 -7.17 -0.57
C LYS A 98 13.39 -6.94 -1.88
N ILE A 99 13.02 -5.69 -2.15
CA ILE A 99 12.29 -5.31 -3.36
C ILE A 99 13.32 -4.78 -4.37
N GLU A 100 13.66 -5.62 -5.33
CA GLU A 100 14.66 -5.31 -6.38
C GLU A 100 14.18 -5.77 -7.75
N ASP A 101 14.56 -5.02 -8.77
CA ASP A 101 14.37 -5.38 -10.19
C ASP A 101 12.90 -5.68 -10.54
N LYS A 102 11.95 -4.89 -10.02
CA LYS A 102 10.51 -5.06 -10.22
C LYS A 102 9.88 -3.87 -10.94
N ASN A 103 8.78 -4.14 -11.64
CA ASN A 103 7.84 -3.08 -12.02
C ASN A 103 6.98 -2.79 -10.79
N LEU A 104 6.99 -1.55 -10.33
CA LEU A 104 6.32 -1.14 -9.10
C LEU A 104 5.23 -0.10 -9.39
N PHE A 105 4.03 -0.35 -8.90
CA PHE A 105 2.94 0.60 -8.83
C PHE A 105 2.61 0.88 -7.36
N VAL A 106 2.44 2.15 -6.99
CA VAL A 106 2.17 2.54 -5.59
C VAL A 106 0.83 3.25 -5.50
N ILE A 107 -0.03 2.78 -4.61
CA ILE A 107 -1.36 3.35 -4.36
C ILE A 107 -1.43 3.83 -2.91
N ALA A 108 -1.68 5.12 -2.73
CA ALA A 108 -1.94 5.71 -1.43
C ALA A 108 -3.39 6.19 -1.35
N ASN A 109 -3.98 6.15 -0.16
CA ASN A 109 -5.28 6.77 0.09
C ASN A 109 -5.25 7.61 1.37
N SER A 110 -6.00 8.69 1.37
CA SER A 110 -6.11 9.61 2.50
C SER A 110 -7.43 10.38 2.48
N ALA A 111 -7.76 11.04 3.57
CA ALA A 111 -8.94 11.90 3.64
C ALA A 111 -8.83 13.12 2.71
N SER A 112 -7.63 13.62 2.47
CA SER A 112 -7.38 14.77 1.58
C SER A 112 -7.18 14.39 0.11
N GLY A 113 -6.92 13.11 -0.18
CA GLY A 113 -6.49 12.63 -1.51
C GLY A 113 -5.02 12.90 -1.81
N LYS A 114 -4.26 13.41 -0.83
CA LYS A 114 -2.82 13.67 -0.97
C LYS A 114 -2.01 12.49 -0.47
N GLY A 115 -1.14 11.96 -1.30
CA GLY A 115 -0.32 10.80 -0.99
C GLY A 115 1.08 10.85 -1.58
N ASP A 116 1.44 11.88 -2.33
CA ASP A 116 2.68 11.95 -3.10
C ASP A 116 3.94 11.82 -2.24
N ALA A 117 3.97 12.47 -1.07
CA ALA A 117 5.11 12.37 -0.17
C ALA A 117 5.32 10.94 0.35
N ALA A 118 4.24 10.25 0.72
CA ALA A 118 4.29 8.86 1.17
C ALA A 118 4.68 7.91 0.02
N ILE A 119 4.15 8.13 -1.18
CA ILE A 119 4.51 7.38 -2.39
C ILE A 119 6.00 7.55 -2.70
N ASN A 120 6.49 8.78 -2.72
CA ASN A 120 7.89 9.06 -2.99
C ASN A 120 8.83 8.44 -1.94
N ALA A 121 8.41 8.38 -0.68
CA ALA A 121 9.19 7.76 0.39
C ALA A 121 9.43 6.25 0.16
N VAL A 122 8.51 5.55 -0.51
CA VAL A 122 8.68 4.14 -0.87
C VAL A 122 9.92 3.94 -1.74
N MET A 123 10.21 4.88 -2.63
CA MET A 123 11.33 4.80 -3.58
C MET A 123 12.70 4.72 -2.89
N ASN A 124 12.81 5.22 -1.66
CA ASN A 124 14.03 5.15 -0.87
C ASN A 124 14.31 3.74 -0.30
N HIS A 125 13.35 2.83 -0.40
CA HIS A 125 13.41 1.48 0.18
C HIS A 125 13.43 0.37 -0.87
N VAL A 126 13.41 0.71 -2.15
CA VAL A 126 13.46 -0.25 -3.26
C VAL A 126 14.69 -0.01 -4.14
N LYS A 127 15.13 -1.03 -4.87
CA LYS A 127 16.35 -0.93 -5.67
C LYS A 127 16.10 -1.39 -7.10
N ASN A 128 16.59 -0.61 -8.05
CA ASN A 128 16.48 -0.91 -9.49
C ASN A 128 15.04 -1.20 -9.96
N CYS A 129 14.03 -0.70 -9.25
CA CYS A 129 12.64 -0.88 -9.63
C CYS A 129 12.23 0.14 -10.69
N ARG A 130 11.50 -0.34 -11.68
CA ARG A 130 10.85 0.55 -12.65
C ARG A 130 9.51 0.98 -12.08
N ILE A 131 9.34 2.26 -11.83
CA ILE A 131 8.07 2.81 -11.39
C ILE A 131 7.16 2.97 -12.60
N VAL A 132 6.16 2.11 -12.68
CA VAL A 132 5.20 2.09 -13.81
C VAL A 132 4.00 2.99 -13.57
N GLY A 133 3.80 3.44 -12.34
CA GLY A 133 2.79 4.43 -12.00
C GLY A 133 2.56 4.56 -10.51
N SER A 134 1.75 5.55 -10.17
CA SER A 134 1.29 5.79 -8.81
C SER A 134 -0.11 6.42 -8.82
N LEU A 135 -0.83 6.29 -7.70
CA LEU A 135 -2.18 6.77 -7.56
C LEU A 135 -2.43 7.25 -6.13
N SER A 136 -3.02 8.43 -5.99
CA SER A 136 -3.50 8.95 -4.71
C SER A 136 -5.02 9.05 -4.74
N LEU A 137 -5.70 8.32 -3.84
CA LEU A 137 -7.15 8.24 -3.75
C LEU A 137 -7.67 8.98 -2.51
N ARG A 138 -8.82 9.63 -2.66
CA ARG A 138 -9.51 10.29 -1.56
C ARG A 138 -10.63 9.41 -1.04
N ASN A 139 -10.52 8.97 0.24
CA ASN A 139 -11.56 8.20 0.93
C ASN A 139 -12.29 7.20 -0.01
N PRO A 140 -11.61 6.17 -0.57
CA PRO A 140 -12.20 5.35 -1.63
C PRO A 140 -13.52 4.69 -1.25
N MET A 141 -13.73 4.31 0.01
CA MET A 141 -15.00 3.73 0.44
C MET A 141 -16.17 4.71 0.43
N GLN A 142 -15.90 6.01 0.53
CA GLN A 142 -16.90 7.07 0.45
C GLN A 142 -17.09 7.59 -0.98
N ASN A 143 -16.12 7.35 -1.85
CA ASN A 143 -16.09 7.81 -3.24
C ASN A 143 -15.84 6.62 -4.20
N LYS A 144 -16.64 5.57 -4.07
CA LYS A 144 -16.40 4.28 -4.74
C LYS A 144 -16.34 4.38 -6.26
N ASP A 145 -17.25 5.12 -6.88
CA ASP A 145 -17.31 5.22 -8.34
C ASP A 145 -16.10 5.99 -8.90
N GLU A 146 -15.69 7.07 -8.22
CA GLU A 146 -14.46 7.79 -8.56
C GLU A 146 -13.24 6.88 -8.40
N ALA A 147 -13.13 6.18 -7.28
CA ALA A 147 -12.04 5.26 -7.02
C ALA A 147 -11.97 4.16 -8.09
N ARG A 148 -13.11 3.56 -8.45
CA ARG A 148 -13.18 2.54 -9.51
C ARG A 148 -12.67 3.04 -10.84
N GLY A 149 -13.07 4.25 -11.25
CA GLY A 149 -12.59 4.87 -12.48
C GLY A 149 -11.09 5.15 -12.46
N MET A 150 -10.56 5.58 -11.32
CA MET A 150 -9.12 5.85 -11.17
C MET A 150 -8.28 4.56 -11.19
N LEU A 151 -8.82 3.42 -10.78
CA LEU A 151 -8.10 2.13 -10.80
C LEU A 151 -7.83 1.59 -12.21
N ASP A 152 -8.49 2.09 -13.24
CA ASP A 152 -8.24 1.70 -14.63
C ASP A 152 -6.78 1.95 -15.07
N VAL A 153 -6.10 2.91 -14.45
CA VAL A 153 -4.68 3.19 -14.75
C VAL A 153 -3.76 2.06 -14.26
N VAL A 154 -4.16 1.35 -13.21
CA VAL A 154 -3.40 0.21 -12.67
C VAL A 154 -3.46 -0.96 -13.65
N GLU A 155 -4.65 -1.26 -14.15
CA GLU A 155 -4.84 -2.31 -15.16
C GLU A 155 -3.99 -2.02 -16.41
N LYS A 156 -4.01 -0.78 -16.89
CA LYS A 156 -3.22 -0.35 -18.07
C LYS A 156 -1.71 -0.42 -17.84
N ALA A 157 -1.25 -0.26 -16.61
CA ALA A 157 0.18 -0.30 -16.30
C ALA A 157 0.78 -1.69 -16.43
N PHE A 158 -0.03 -2.74 -16.27
CA PHE A 158 0.42 -4.14 -16.28
C PHE A 158 -0.23 -4.99 -17.38
N GLY A 159 -1.15 -4.39 -18.13
CA GLY A 159 -1.84 -5.04 -19.24
C GLY A 159 -1.06 -5.14 -20.54
#